data_677a7bf72965089f819e38971df88abc
#
_entry.id   677a7bf72965089f819e38971df88abc
#
_cell.length_a   1.000
_cell.length_b   1.000
_cell.length_c   1.000
_cell.angle_alpha   90.00
_cell.angle_beta   90.00
_cell.angle_gamma   90.00
#
_symmetry.space_group_name_H-M   'P 1'
#
loop_
_entity.id
_entity.type
_entity.pdbx_description
1 polymer ?
#
loop_
_entity_poly.entity_id
_entity_poly.type
_entity_poly.pdbx_seq_one_letter_code
_entity_poly.pdbx_strand_id
1 'polypeptide(L)'
;APVLVPHGQELQPETHAVALGSMLLKKLESDPSRDLSQNIKLGSTLSNDLFVGQRFHYQCSNPPFGMSWAKDASAVQLEHKEKGLNGRFGAGLPKASDGSMLFLQNLISKLELPENGGGRGAIVLSGSPLFNGSAGSGESEIRRFILENDYLEAIVALPTDIFFRTGIGTYIWLISNRKPDQRKGKVQLIDATGMGASMRKNEGNKRKFVDQDSINAISRIYADFEESSVSKIFDYTDFGYRRVKVLRPLRIDIQFDAEKLESFKASKEFGKLSDTDQNAVSVYIEQQFGESKDYAWFESTLLKSLPLSKISKGFKNALISAFGVQNPDAETVSINGEVQMDSDLTDYENIPLNQDITAYMAKEVLPHAPDAVIDTSYTDAKDGQVGVVGYEINFNRYFYVFEQPRHPNEIMAEIKELSAEVAQLLGEV
;
A
#
# COMPACT_ATOMS: atom_id res chain seq x y z
N ALA A 1 -22.60 -3.84 37.85
CA ALA A 1 -22.17 -3.57 36.47
C ALA A 1 -20.71 -3.14 36.52
N PRO A 2 -19.89 -3.50 35.53
CA PRO A 2 -18.48 -3.07 35.48
C PRO A 2 -18.46 -1.53 35.37
N VAL A 3 -17.55 -0.91 36.14
CA VAL A 3 -17.37 0.55 36.14
C VAL A 3 -16.45 0.92 34.98
N LEU A 4 -16.96 1.74 34.04
CA LEU A 4 -16.15 2.25 32.92
C LEU A 4 -15.39 3.51 33.39
N VAL A 5 -14.05 3.45 33.33
CA VAL A 5 -13.15 4.56 33.66
C VAL A 5 -12.49 5.07 32.38
N PRO A 6 -12.94 6.22 31.83
CA PRO A 6 -12.38 6.77 30.62
C PRO A 6 -10.98 7.37 30.84
N HIS A 7 -10.13 7.18 29.83
CA HIS A 7 -8.81 7.82 29.70
C HIS A 7 -8.69 8.40 28.30
N GLY A 8 -7.92 9.46 28.13
CA GLY A 8 -7.73 10.08 26.83
C GLY A 8 -6.47 10.92 26.76
N GLN A 9 -5.93 11.03 25.55
CA GLN A 9 -4.82 11.93 25.25
C GLN A 9 -5.16 12.73 24.00
N GLU A 10 -5.00 14.05 24.08
CA GLU A 10 -5.36 14.99 23.01
C GLU A 10 -4.22 15.99 22.81
N LEU A 11 -3.88 16.24 21.55
CA LEU A 11 -2.82 17.16 21.16
C LEU A 11 -3.29 18.63 21.18
N GLN A 12 -4.54 18.88 20.76
CA GLN A 12 -5.07 20.22 20.57
C GLN A 12 -5.60 20.77 21.89
N PRO A 13 -5.10 21.93 22.41
CA PRO A 13 -5.52 22.49 23.69
C PRO A 13 -7.03 22.76 23.77
N GLU A 14 -7.63 23.24 22.69
CA GLU A 14 -9.07 23.56 22.63
C GLU A 14 -9.92 22.29 22.75
N THR A 15 -9.55 21.23 21.99
CA THR A 15 -10.24 19.93 22.05
C THR A 15 -10.03 19.26 23.40
N HIS A 16 -8.84 19.40 23.97
CA HIS A 16 -8.54 18.93 25.32
C HIS A 16 -9.43 19.64 26.38
N ALA A 17 -9.60 20.96 26.29
CA ALA A 17 -10.44 21.71 27.19
C ALA A 17 -11.92 21.27 27.12
N VAL A 18 -12.41 21.01 25.89
CA VAL A 18 -13.78 20.46 25.68
C VAL A 18 -13.90 19.07 26.30
N ALA A 19 -12.90 18.21 26.13
CA ALA A 19 -12.89 16.88 26.73
C ALA A 19 -12.89 16.95 28.27
N LEU A 20 -12.09 17.84 28.86
CA LEU A 20 -12.08 18.08 30.32
C LEU A 20 -13.46 18.50 30.81
N GLY A 21 -14.09 19.51 30.18
CA GLY A 21 -15.42 19.96 30.52
C GLY A 21 -16.46 18.84 30.47
N SER A 22 -16.40 18.02 29.43
CA SER A 22 -17.27 16.86 29.27
C SER A 22 -17.09 15.83 30.40
N MET A 23 -15.84 15.59 30.83
CA MET A 23 -15.54 14.63 31.90
C MET A 23 -15.96 15.17 33.28
N LEU A 24 -15.83 16.48 33.51
CA LEU A 24 -16.33 17.13 34.75
C LEU A 24 -17.85 17.02 34.90
N LEU A 25 -18.57 17.06 33.77
CA LEU A 25 -20.04 16.89 33.79
C LEU A 25 -20.48 15.43 33.94
N LYS A 26 -19.61 14.46 33.57
CA LYS A 26 -19.88 13.03 33.70
C LYS A 26 -19.36 12.52 35.03
N LYS A 27 -20.27 12.10 35.89
CA LYS A 27 -19.92 11.47 37.17
C LYS A 27 -20.12 9.97 37.06
N LEU A 28 -19.27 9.20 37.76
CA LEU A 28 -19.50 7.78 37.93
C LEU A 28 -20.66 7.57 38.90
N GLU A 29 -21.63 6.72 38.53
CA GLU A 29 -22.72 6.36 39.44
C GLU A 29 -22.20 5.68 40.72
N SER A 30 -21.14 4.90 40.60
CA SER A 30 -20.50 4.18 41.73
C SER A 30 -19.64 5.08 42.62
N ASP A 31 -19.13 6.20 42.10
CA ASP A 31 -18.28 7.15 42.80
C ASP A 31 -18.43 8.55 42.20
N PRO A 32 -19.52 9.28 42.62
CA PRO A 32 -19.79 10.64 42.13
C PRO A 32 -18.72 11.67 42.50
N SER A 33 -17.86 11.38 43.47
CA SER A 33 -16.79 12.27 43.92
C SER A 33 -15.55 12.21 43.07
N ARG A 34 -15.39 11.14 42.27
CA ARG A 34 -14.21 10.93 41.42
C ARG A 34 -14.17 11.90 40.25
N ASP A 35 -13.10 12.67 40.19
CA ASP A 35 -12.80 13.57 39.07
C ASP A 35 -12.21 12.81 37.90
N LEU A 36 -13.00 12.57 36.84
CA LEU A 36 -12.58 11.89 35.61
C LEU A 36 -11.74 12.77 34.71
N SER A 37 -11.71 14.08 34.90
CA SER A 37 -10.96 15.01 34.08
C SER A 37 -9.45 14.77 34.19
N GLN A 38 -8.95 14.28 35.32
CA GLN A 38 -7.53 13.95 35.55
C GLN A 38 -7.01 12.82 34.65
N ASN A 39 -7.89 12.03 34.06
CA ASN A 39 -7.56 10.96 33.14
C ASN A 39 -7.38 11.46 31.70
N ILE A 40 -7.67 12.73 31.42
CA ILE A 40 -7.52 13.32 30.10
C ILE A 40 -6.23 14.14 30.07
N LYS A 41 -5.28 13.74 29.25
CA LYS A 41 -3.93 14.31 29.18
C LYS A 41 -3.73 15.15 27.92
N LEU A 42 -3.02 16.28 28.05
CA LEU A 42 -2.61 17.12 26.93
C LEU A 42 -1.23 16.71 26.43
N GLY A 43 -1.12 16.34 25.16
CA GLY A 43 0.16 15.99 24.53
C GLY A 43 -0.01 15.12 23.29
N SER A 44 1.07 15.01 22.50
CA SER A 44 1.09 14.17 21.30
C SER A 44 1.09 12.69 21.68
N THR A 45 0.11 11.95 21.19
CA THR A 45 0.07 10.48 21.32
C THR A 45 1.28 9.81 20.68
N LEU A 46 1.84 10.38 19.61
CA LEU A 46 2.94 9.76 18.85
C LEU A 46 4.30 10.02 19.52
N SER A 47 4.60 11.26 19.87
CA SER A 47 5.93 11.65 20.40
C SER A 47 6.01 11.69 21.92
N ASN A 48 4.89 11.74 22.64
CA ASN A 48 4.87 11.84 24.09
C ASN A 48 3.73 11.00 24.70
N ASP A 49 3.98 9.70 24.84
CA ASP A 49 3.04 8.78 25.46
C ASP A 49 2.88 9.07 26.96
N LEU A 50 1.73 9.62 27.34
CA LEU A 50 1.40 9.93 28.73
C LEU A 50 0.72 8.77 29.49
N PHE A 51 0.56 7.63 28.82
CA PHE A 51 0.02 6.39 29.40
C PHE A 51 1.02 5.22 29.25
N VAL A 52 2.32 5.48 29.44
CA VAL A 52 3.37 4.47 29.39
C VAL A 52 3.06 3.32 30.36
N GLY A 53 3.12 2.08 29.87
CA GLY A 53 2.84 0.88 30.65
C GLY A 53 1.37 0.62 31.00
N GLN A 54 0.48 1.55 30.67
CA GLN A 54 -0.97 1.33 30.86
C GLN A 54 -1.58 0.58 29.68
N ARG A 55 -2.55 -0.30 30.00
CA ARG A 55 -3.32 -1.08 29.04
C ARG A 55 -4.81 -0.89 29.26
N PHE A 56 -5.58 -1.10 28.21
CA PHE A 56 -7.00 -0.81 28.17
C PHE A 56 -7.81 -1.97 27.59
N HIS A 57 -8.94 -2.28 28.23
CA HIS A 57 -9.88 -3.29 27.73
C HIS A 57 -10.62 -2.82 26.49
N TYR A 58 -10.92 -1.52 26.41
CA TYR A 58 -11.63 -0.94 25.28
C TYR A 58 -10.94 0.35 24.84
N GLN A 59 -10.78 0.52 23.53
CA GLN A 59 -10.20 1.72 22.96
C GLN A 59 -11.01 2.18 21.75
N CYS A 60 -11.24 3.49 21.64
CA CYS A 60 -11.84 4.13 20.47
C CYS A 60 -10.93 5.25 20.00
N SER A 61 -10.67 5.33 18.72
CA SER A 61 -9.83 6.37 18.13
C SER A 61 -10.40 6.85 16.80
N ASN A 62 -10.35 8.16 16.58
CA ASN A 62 -10.63 8.77 15.29
C ASN A 62 -9.49 9.76 15.00
N PRO A 63 -8.32 9.28 14.60
CA PRO A 63 -7.18 10.13 14.32
C PRO A 63 -7.40 10.99 13.07
N PRO A 64 -6.67 12.09 12.92
CA PRO A 64 -6.77 12.93 11.72
C PRO A 64 -6.35 12.14 10.47
N PHE A 65 -7.16 12.23 9.40
CA PHE A 65 -6.90 11.53 8.15
C PHE A 65 -5.81 12.25 7.32
N GLY A 66 -4.84 11.49 6.78
CA GLY A 66 -3.80 12.02 5.91
C GLY A 66 -2.91 13.09 6.55
N MET A 67 -2.78 13.09 7.87
CA MET A 67 -1.94 14.07 8.56
C MET A 67 -0.49 13.60 8.60
N SER A 68 0.42 14.50 8.21
CA SER A 68 1.86 14.30 8.33
C SER A 68 2.29 14.18 9.80
N TRP A 69 3.10 13.16 10.09
CA TRP A 69 3.71 12.94 11.40
C TRP A 69 5.18 13.43 11.46
N ALA A 70 5.60 14.25 10.50
CA ALA A 70 6.98 14.76 10.43
C ALA A 70 7.43 15.48 11.71
N LYS A 71 6.51 16.14 12.44
CA LYS A 71 6.80 16.79 13.71
C LYS A 71 7.16 15.80 14.84
N ASP A 72 6.62 14.60 14.78
CA ASP A 72 6.83 13.55 15.77
C ASP A 72 7.92 12.56 15.32
N ALA A 73 8.49 12.72 14.10
CA ALA A 73 9.33 11.75 13.44
C ALA A 73 10.53 11.30 14.27
N SER A 74 11.22 12.23 14.90
CA SER A 74 12.43 11.91 15.72
C SER A 74 12.11 10.95 16.85
N ALA A 75 11.01 11.18 17.57
CA ALA A 75 10.61 10.32 18.69
C ALA A 75 10.11 8.96 18.21
N VAL A 76 9.28 8.94 17.15
CA VAL A 76 8.73 7.71 16.55
C VAL A 76 9.84 6.82 16.00
N GLN A 77 10.78 7.39 15.22
CA GLN A 77 11.91 6.67 14.65
C GLN A 77 12.87 6.14 15.72
N LEU A 78 13.11 6.92 16.78
CA LEU A 78 13.91 6.49 17.90
C LEU A 78 13.28 5.30 18.61
N GLU A 79 11.97 5.37 18.91
CA GLU A 79 11.24 4.26 19.54
C GLU A 79 11.23 3.01 18.65
N HIS A 80 10.99 3.17 17.34
CA HIS A 80 11.06 2.08 16.37
C HIS A 80 12.42 1.39 16.37
N LYS A 81 13.51 2.17 16.32
CA LYS A 81 14.88 1.66 16.25
C LYS A 81 15.32 0.98 17.55
N GLU A 82 15.03 1.60 18.69
CA GLU A 82 15.56 1.12 19.99
C GLU A 82 14.73 -0.01 20.59
N LYS A 83 13.40 0.03 20.42
CA LYS A 83 12.50 -0.91 21.07
C LYS A 83 11.98 -2.01 20.14
N GLY A 84 12.02 -1.79 18.81
CA GLY A 84 11.45 -2.74 17.84
C GLY A 84 10.02 -3.12 18.23
N LEU A 85 9.69 -4.40 18.17
CA LEU A 85 8.36 -4.93 18.54
C LEU A 85 8.01 -4.83 20.05
N ASN A 86 8.97 -4.51 20.92
CA ASN A 86 8.71 -4.20 22.32
C ASN A 86 8.23 -2.74 22.53
N GLY A 87 8.35 -1.91 21.49
CA GLY A 87 7.78 -0.57 21.44
C GLY A 87 6.45 -0.55 20.70
N ARG A 88 5.91 0.66 20.51
CA ARG A 88 4.62 0.84 19.84
C ARG A 88 4.71 0.70 18.33
N PHE A 89 5.84 1.08 17.73
CA PHE A 89 5.99 1.27 16.28
C PHE A 89 6.90 0.25 15.61
N GLY A 90 7.11 -0.89 16.24
CA GLY A 90 8.06 -1.90 15.78
C GLY A 90 7.67 -2.64 14.51
N ALA A 91 6.38 -2.69 14.16
CA ALA A 91 5.91 -3.39 12.98
C ALA A 91 6.35 -2.72 11.66
N GLY A 92 6.48 -1.38 11.66
CA GLY A 92 6.91 -0.61 10.51
C GLY A 92 6.58 0.88 10.65
N LEU A 93 7.16 1.71 9.79
CA LEU A 93 6.88 3.14 9.74
C LEU A 93 6.20 3.50 8.41
N PRO A 94 5.00 4.10 8.43
CA PRO A 94 4.32 4.53 7.23
C PRO A 94 5.02 5.77 6.64
N LYS A 95 4.63 6.17 5.41
CA LYS A 95 5.09 7.41 4.79
C LYS A 95 4.86 8.61 5.72
N ALA A 96 5.79 9.55 5.74
CA ALA A 96 5.74 10.73 6.61
C ALA A 96 4.48 11.60 6.40
N SER A 97 3.85 11.50 5.24
CA SER A 97 2.63 12.24 4.89
C SER A 97 1.35 11.70 5.53
N ASP A 98 1.35 10.46 6.08
CA ASP A 98 0.16 9.85 6.69
C ASP A 98 0.53 9.03 7.93
N GLY A 99 0.21 9.56 9.10
CA GLY A 99 0.44 8.91 10.41
C GLY A 99 -0.66 7.97 10.88
N SER A 100 -1.70 7.74 10.11
CA SER A 100 -2.89 6.95 10.52
C SER A 100 -2.52 5.59 11.11
N MET A 101 -1.59 4.88 10.46
CA MET A 101 -1.16 3.54 10.90
C MET A 101 -0.27 3.57 12.17
N LEU A 102 0.31 4.71 12.53
CA LEU A 102 0.99 4.87 13.83
C LEU A 102 -0.03 4.89 14.99
N PHE A 103 -1.17 5.55 14.80
CA PHE A 103 -2.26 5.50 15.78
C PHE A 103 -2.83 4.09 15.93
N LEU A 104 -2.94 3.33 14.84
CA LEU A 104 -3.37 1.94 14.89
C LEU A 104 -2.37 1.07 15.66
N GLN A 105 -1.07 1.22 15.43
CA GLN A 105 -0.03 0.52 16.20
C GLN A 105 -0.05 0.91 17.68
N ASN A 106 -0.22 2.23 17.99
CA ASN A 106 -0.36 2.69 19.38
C ASN A 106 -1.58 2.04 20.06
N LEU A 107 -2.73 1.95 19.37
CA LEU A 107 -3.92 1.29 19.90
C LEU A 107 -3.63 -0.19 20.22
N ILE A 108 -3.01 -0.93 19.28
CA ILE A 108 -2.69 -2.35 19.46
C ILE A 108 -1.73 -2.55 20.66
N SER A 109 -0.71 -1.70 20.78
CA SER A 109 0.30 -1.79 21.85
C SER A 109 -0.30 -1.61 23.26
N LYS A 110 -1.44 -0.95 23.35
CA LYS A 110 -2.13 -0.65 24.61
C LYS A 110 -3.36 -1.53 24.88
N LEU A 111 -3.58 -2.58 24.09
CA LEU A 111 -4.60 -3.57 24.40
C LEU A 111 -4.25 -4.29 25.72
N GLU A 112 -5.26 -4.53 26.56
CA GLU A 112 -5.11 -5.36 27.75
C GLU A 112 -4.62 -6.76 27.37
N LEU A 113 -3.80 -7.37 28.21
CA LEU A 113 -3.23 -8.68 27.92
C LEU A 113 -4.32 -9.77 27.87
N PRO A 114 -4.16 -10.79 26.99
CA PRO A 114 -5.14 -11.87 26.88
C PRO A 114 -5.45 -12.59 28.17
N GLU A 115 -4.44 -12.77 29.06
CA GLU A 115 -4.59 -13.40 30.38
C GLU A 115 -5.46 -12.56 31.34
N ASN A 116 -5.53 -11.25 31.13
CA ASN A 116 -6.38 -10.32 31.92
C ASN A 116 -7.75 -10.06 31.26
N GLY A 117 -8.14 -10.87 30.28
CA GLY A 117 -9.40 -10.71 29.56
C GLY A 117 -9.26 -10.17 28.16
N GLY A 118 -8.09 -9.71 27.78
CA GLY A 118 -7.80 -9.14 26.46
C GLY A 118 -8.36 -7.74 26.29
N GLY A 119 -7.99 -7.10 25.19
CA GLY A 119 -8.45 -5.77 24.81
C GLY A 119 -9.11 -5.75 23.44
N ARG A 120 -10.00 -4.79 23.22
CA ARG A 120 -10.66 -4.51 21.94
C ARG A 120 -10.53 -3.04 21.59
N GLY A 121 -10.37 -2.75 20.32
CA GLY A 121 -10.27 -1.40 19.83
C GLY A 121 -11.07 -1.18 18.55
N ALA A 122 -11.56 0.05 18.39
CA ALA A 122 -12.16 0.53 17.16
C ALA A 122 -11.43 1.81 16.72
N ILE A 123 -10.95 1.84 15.50
CA ILE A 123 -10.28 3.00 14.93
C ILE A 123 -10.86 3.33 13.56
N VAL A 124 -11.16 4.62 13.36
CA VAL A 124 -11.65 5.12 12.07
C VAL A 124 -10.46 5.57 11.23
N LEU A 125 -10.32 5.01 10.04
CA LEU A 125 -9.25 5.32 9.11
C LEU A 125 -9.81 5.65 7.72
N SER A 126 -9.03 6.35 6.90
CA SER A 126 -9.29 6.50 5.47
C SER A 126 -9.05 5.18 4.70
N GLY A 127 -9.25 5.19 3.39
CA GLY A 127 -8.97 4.01 2.55
C GLY A 127 -7.48 3.70 2.38
N SER A 128 -6.60 4.69 2.50
CA SER A 128 -5.15 4.53 2.27
C SER A 128 -4.50 3.39 3.06
N PRO A 129 -4.77 3.19 4.37
CA PRO A 129 -4.24 2.09 5.16
C PRO A 129 -4.58 0.69 4.63
N LEU A 130 -5.61 0.53 3.82
CA LEU A 130 -6.02 -0.75 3.28
C LEU A 130 -5.05 -1.30 2.24
N PHE A 131 -4.48 -0.43 1.38
CA PHE A 131 -3.73 -0.89 0.20
C PHE A 131 -2.44 -0.10 -0.09
N ASN A 132 -2.22 1.08 0.49
CA ASN A 132 -0.98 1.81 0.23
C ASN A 132 0.25 1.06 0.70
N GLY A 133 1.33 1.22 -0.07
CA GLY A 133 2.62 0.57 0.19
C GLY A 133 2.72 -0.84 -0.38
N SER A 134 3.76 -1.07 -1.19
CA SER A 134 4.10 -2.39 -1.75
C SER A 134 4.67 -3.32 -0.70
N ALA A 135 4.80 -4.61 -1.02
CA ALA A 135 5.47 -5.61 -0.18
C ALA A 135 6.83 -5.10 0.33
N GLY A 136 7.08 -5.26 1.62
CA GLY A 136 8.27 -4.77 2.32
C GLY A 136 8.24 -3.29 2.72
N SER A 137 7.23 -2.50 2.29
CA SER A 137 7.06 -1.12 2.80
C SER A 137 6.53 -1.10 4.23
N GLY A 138 6.71 0.03 4.92
CA GLY A 138 6.25 0.17 6.30
C GLY A 138 4.75 -0.07 6.46
N GLU A 139 3.92 0.43 5.54
CA GLU A 139 2.47 0.21 5.56
C GLU A 139 2.11 -1.27 5.36
N SER A 140 2.75 -1.94 4.41
CA SER A 140 2.54 -3.37 4.16
C SER A 140 2.99 -4.22 5.35
N GLU A 141 4.12 -3.88 5.97
CA GLU A 141 4.64 -4.57 7.14
C GLU A 141 3.75 -4.38 8.39
N ILE A 142 3.12 -3.22 8.55
CA ILE A 142 2.13 -2.99 9.61
C ILE A 142 0.89 -3.88 9.37
N ARG A 143 0.37 -3.94 8.12
CA ARG A 143 -0.74 -4.86 7.80
C ARG A 143 -0.36 -6.32 8.03
N ARG A 144 0.84 -6.72 7.60
CA ARG A 144 1.39 -8.05 7.86
C ARG A 144 1.38 -8.38 9.35
N PHE A 145 1.90 -7.48 10.18
CA PHE A 145 1.91 -7.65 11.63
C PHE A 145 0.51 -7.83 12.21
N ILE A 146 -0.45 -7.01 11.78
CA ILE A 146 -1.83 -7.04 12.29
C ILE A 146 -2.55 -8.33 11.88
N LEU A 147 -2.36 -8.78 10.65
CA LEU A 147 -3.03 -9.95 10.09
C LEU A 147 -2.39 -11.26 10.58
N GLU A 148 -1.06 -11.38 10.54
CA GLU A 148 -0.36 -12.58 11.00
C GLU A 148 -0.45 -12.81 12.51
N ASN A 149 -0.62 -11.74 13.31
CA ASN A 149 -0.88 -11.86 14.76
C ASN A 149 -2.38 -11.92 15.11
N ASP A 150 -3.23 -12.03 14.11
CA ASP A 150 -4.67 -12.22 14.25
C ASP A 150 -5.38 -11.10 15.05
N TYR A 151 -4.90 -9.84 14.94
CA TYR A 151 -5.50 -8.71 15.62
C TYR A 151 -6.75 -8.16 14.94
N LEU A 152 -6.88 -8.26 13.62
CA LEU A 152 -7.97 -7.68 12.85
C LEU A 152 -9.21 -8.56 12.87
N GLU A 153 -10.29 -8.14 13.54
CA GLU A 153 -11.57 -8.85 13.56
C GLU A 153 -12.44 -8.51 12.35
N ALA A 154 -12.58 -7.21 12.05
CA ALA A 154 -13.43 -6.76 10.95
C ALA A 154 -13.04 -5.38 10.46
N ILE A 155 -13.45 -5.05 9.24
CA ILE A 155 -13.43 -3.70 8.67
C ILE A 155 -14.84 -3.36 8.20
N VAL A 156 -15.36 -2.21 8.65
CA VAL A 156 -16.67 -1.69 8.25
C VAL A 156 -16.47 -0.45 7.38
N ALA A 157 -16.85 -0.52 6.11
CA ALA A 157 -16.88 0.66 5.24
C ALA A 157 -18.10 1.52 5.56
N LEU A 158 -17.89 2.80 5.85
CA LEU A 158 -18.93 3.74 6.21
C LEU A 158 -19.38 4.58 5.00
N PRO A 159 -20.60 5.15 5.02
CA PRO A 159 -21.03 6.11 4.02
C PRO A 159 -20.05 7.29 3.89
N THR A 160 -19.96 7.86 2.71
CA THR A 160 -19.29 9.16 2.50
C THR A 160 -20.07 10.30 3.18
N ASP A 161 -19.43 11.43 3.32
CA ASP A 161 -20.07 12.69 3.82
C ASP A 161 -20.65 12.60 5.25
N ILE A 162 -20.11 11.74 6.11
CA ILE A 162 -20.52 11.62 7.53
C ILE A 162 -19.67 12.47 8.48
N PHE A 163 -18.59 13.08 8.00
CA PHE A 163 -17.68 13.93 8.78
C PHE A 163 -17.71 15.40 8.34
N PHE A 164 -17.50 16.33 9.28
CA PHE A 164 -17.63 17.78 9.04
C PHE A 164 -16.62 18.34 8.04
N ARG A 165 -15.40 17.78 7.98
CA ARG A 165 -14.28 18.36 7.22
C ARG A 165 -13.86 17.53 6.01
N THR A 166 -14.50 16.41 5.76
CA THR A 166 -14.14 15.52 4.66
C THR A 166 -15.34 14.74 4.16
N GLY A 167 -15.42 14.58 2.84
CA GLY A 167 -16.40 13.71 2.16
C GLY A 167 -15.82 12.35 1.75
N ILE A 168 -14.59 12.00 2.20
CA ILE A 168 -13.95 10.73 1.80
C ILE A 168 -14.64 9.52 2.43
N GLY A 169 -14.52 8.37 1.76
CA GLY A 169 -14.88 7.08 2.34
C GLY A 169 -13.96 6.75 3.54
N THR A 170 -14.56 6.29 4.61
CA THR A 170 -13.87 5.92 5.85
C THR A 170 -14.24 4.52 6.28
N TYR A 171 -13.35 3.93 7.08
CA TYR A 171 -13.45 2.53 7.48
C TYR A 171 -13.21 2.41 8.99
N ILE A 172 -14.08 1.70 9.69
CA ILE A 172 -13.82 1.32 11.08
C ILE A 172 -13.04 0.00 11.05
N TRP A 173 -11.85 0.00 11.64
CA TRP A 173 -11.09 -1.22 11.89
C TRP A 173 -11.38 -1.71 13.31
N LEU A 174 -11.90 -2.92 13.43
CA LEU A 174 -12.17 -3.58 14.70
C LEU A 174 -11.00 -4.50 15.04
N ILE A 175 -10.33 -4.19 16.14
CA ILE A 175 -9.10 -4.84 16.58
C ILE A 175 -9.35 -5.57 17.91
N SER A 176 -8.81 -6.77 18.03
CA SER A 176 -8.84 -7.56 19.27
C SER A 176 -7.59 -8.45 19.37
N ASN A 177 -7.06 -8.64 20.54
CA ASN A 177 -6.05 -9.64 20.81
C ASN A 177 -6.63 -10.92 21.48
N ARG A 178 -7.96 -11.00 21.54
CA ARG A 178 -8.69 -12.16 22.06
C ARG A 178 -9.96 -12.40 21.24
N LYS A 179 -9.78 -12.85 20.01
CA LYS A 179 -10.90 -13.24 19.15
C LYS A 179 -11.61 -14.49 19.68
N PRO A 180 -12.94 -14.57 19.56
CA PRO A 180 -13.66 -15.82 19.76
C PRO A 180 -13.23 -16.86 18.72
N ASP A 181 -13.34 -18.15 19.05
CA ASP A 181 -12.77 -19.24 18.23
C ASP A 181 -13.27 -19.22 16.77
N GLN A 182 -14.55 -18.89 16.55
CA GLN A 182 -15.12 -18.79 15.20
C GLN A 182 -14.50 -17.69 14.33
N ARG A 183 -13.85 -16.70 14.95
CA ARG A 183 -13.20 -15.54 14.26
C ARG A 183 -11.69 -15.67 14.14
N LYS A 184 -11.08 -16.69 14.78
CA LYS A 184 -9.64 -16.88 14.72
C LYS A 184 -9.17 -17.12 13.30
N GLY A 185 -8.13 -16.41 12.88
CA GLY A 185 -7.59 -16.46 11.53
C GLY A 185 -8.50 -15.84 10.46
N LYS A 186 -9.67 -15.30 10.83
CA LYS A 186 -10.65 -14.72 9.92
C LYS A 186 -10.76 -13.22 10.06
N VAL A 187 -11.13 -12.56 8.97
CA VAL A 187 -11.44 -11.13 8.91
C VAL A 187 -12.78 -10.95 8.20
N GLN A 188 -13.69 -10.23 8.84
CA GLN A 188 -14.98 -9.88 8.25
C GLN A 188 -14.89 -8.49 7.60
N LEU A 189 -15.26 -8.38 6.34
CA LEU A 189 -15.47 -7.10 5.66
C LEU A 189 -16.97 -6.82 5.60
N ILE A 190 -17.37 -5.60 6.01
CA ILE A 190 -18.77 -5.17 6.03
C ILE A 190 -18.92 -3.90 5.22
N ASP A 191 -19.72 -3.95 4.17
CA ASP A 191 -20.08 -2.78 3.37
C ASP A 191 -21.33 -2.10 3.93
N ALA A 192 -21.13 -1.05 4.71
CA ALA A 192 -22.20 -0.20 5.22
C ALA A 192 -22.29 1.14 4.44
N THR A 193 -21.69 1.26 3.27
CA THR A 193 -21.69 2.51 2.48
C THR A 193 -23.08 2.97 2.06
N GLY A 194 -24.02 2.05 1.91
CA GLY A 194 -25.43 2.30 1.64
C GLY A 194 -26.30 2.56 2.90
N MET A 195 -25.73 2.44 4.11
CA MET A 195 -26.46 2.59 5.37
C MET A 195 -26.33 4.02 5.89
N GLY A 196 -27.39 4.53 6.52
CA GLY A 196 -27.46 5.88 7.10
C GLY A 196 -28.49 6.77 6.43
N ALA A 197 -28.75 7.90 7.06
CA ALA A 197 -29.76 8.87 6.64
C ALA A 197 -29.14 10.19 6.18
N SER A 198 -29.83 10.88 5.27
CA SER A 198 -29.48 12.23 4.85
C SER A 198 -29.85 13.27 5.91
N MET A 199 -29.02 14.28 6.11
CA MET A 199 -29.29 15.39 7.00
C MET A 199 -30.28 16.35 6.34
N ARG A 200 -31.19 16.94 7.12
CA ARG A 200 -32.08 18.01 6.65
C ARG A 200 -31.31 19.30 6.31
N LYS A 201 -30.24 19.58 7.03
CA LYS A 201 -29.36 20.74 6.83
C LYS A 201 -27.91 20.25 6.90
N ASN A 202 -27.15 20.58 5.87
CA ASN A 202 -25.74 20.21 5.81
C ASN A 202 -24.92 21.02 6.83
N GLU A 203 -23.90 20.37 7.41
CA GLU A 203 -22.95 20.97 8.34
C GLU A 203 -21.54 20.83 7.73
N GLY A 204 -21.10 21.83 6.98
CA GLY A 204 -19.89 21.77 6.18
C GLY A 204 -20.01 20.66 5.11
N ASN A 205 -19.04 19.74 5.09
CA ASN A 205 -19.07 18.57 4.17
C ASN A 205 -19.98 17.45 4.69
N LYS A 206 -20.45 17.52 5.93
CA LYS A 206 -21.32 16.49 6.48
C LYS A 206 -22.73 16.65 5.93
N ARG A 207 -23.20 15.64 5.22
CA ARG A 207 -24.52 15.55 4.57
C ARG A 207 -25.33 14.34 5.04
N LYS A 208 -24.64 13.36 5.63
CA LYS A 208 -25.23 12.11 6.11
C LYS A 208 -24.83 11.85 7.56
N PHE A 209 -25.57 10.99 8.21
CA PHE A 209 -25.23 10.44 9.51
C PHE A 209 -25.65 8.98 9.59
N VAL A 210 -24.96 8.21 10.43
CA VAL A 210 -25.34 6.83 10.72
C VAL A 210 -26.37 6.89 11.84
N ASP A 211 -27.62 6.59 11.50
CA ASP A 211 -28.73 6.57 12.45
C ASP A 211 -28.74 5.31 13.33
N GLN A 212 -29.62 5.27 14.32
CA GLN A 212 -29.66 4.17 15.28
C GLN A 212 -30.02 2.84 14.61
N ASP A 213 -30.88 2.85 13.59
CA ASP A 213 -31.28 1.64 12.87
C ASP A 213 -30.11 1.09 12.05
N SER A 214 -29.34 1.96 11.40
CA SER A 214 -28.10 1.61 10.71
C SER A 214 -27.03 1.07 11.69
N ILE A 215 -26.87 1.68 12.85
CA ILE A 215 -25.97 1.18 13.90
C ILE A 215 -26.37 -0.22 14.34
N ASN A 216 -27.67 -0.43 14.59
CA ASN A 216 -28.19 -1.73 14.99
C ASN A 216 -28.01 -2.79 13.89
N ALA A 217 -28.25 -2.42 12.62
CA ALA A 217 -28.04 -3.30 11.47
C ALA A 217 -26.57 -3.70 11.33
N ILE A 218 -25.64 -2.75 11.34
CA ILE A 218 -24.20 -3.01 11.27
C ILE A 218 -23.75 -3.91 12.43
N SER A 219 -24.23 -3.61 13.65
CA SER A 219 -23.90 -4.38 14.85
C SER A 219 -24.39 -5.82 14.76
N ARG A 220 -25.58 -6.04 14.18
CA ARG A 220 -26.14 -7.38 13.94
C ARG A 220 -25.31 -8.13 12.89
N ILE A 221 -25.04 -7.52 11.73
CA ILE A 221 -24.21 -8.12 10.67
C ILE A 221 -22.85 -8.55 11.23
N TYR A 222 -22.24 -7.67 12.05
CA TYR A 222 -20.98 -8.02 12.71
C TYR A 222 -21.14 -9.20 13.68
N ALA A 223 -22.20 -9.22 14.52
CA ALA A 223 -22.41 -10.25 15.54
C ALA A 223 -22.74 -11.61 14.94
N ASP A 224 -23.59 -11.63 13.91
CA ASP A 224 -24.05 -12.86 13.26
C ASP A 224 -22.88 -13.59 12.56
N PHE A 225 -21.89 -12.85 12.09
CA PHE A 225 -20.68 -13.40 11.44
C PHE A 225 -21.04 -14.34 10.28
N GLU A 226 -21.91 -13.89 9.40
CA GLU A 226 -22.38 -14.61 8.23
C GLU A 226 -22.08 -13.86 6.93
N GLU A 227 -21.95 -14.60 5.83
CA GLU A 227 -21.77 -14.01 4.51
C GLU A 227 -23.10 -13.54 3.92
N SER A 228 -23.06 -12.37 3.27
CA SER A 228 -24.19 -11.78 2.58
C SER A 228 -23.73 -10.87 1.44
N SER A 229 -24.64 -10.16 0.80
CA SER A 229 -24.27 -9.12 -0.18
C SER A 229 -23.45 -7.98 0.42
N VAL A 230 -23.58 -7.72 1.72
CA VAL A 230 -22.87 -6.64 2.47
C VAL A 230 -21.87 -7.15 3.50
N SER A 231 -21.66 -8.46 3.60
CA SER A 231 -20.71 -9.08 4.54
C SER A 231 -19.95 -10.21 3.87
N LYS A 232 -18.63 -10.17 3.94
CA LYS A 232 -17.72 -11.20 3.42
C LYS A 232 -16.75 -11.62 4.49
N ILE A 233 -16.40 -12.91 4.55
CA ILE A 233 -15.49 -13.48 5.53
C ILE A 233 -14.31 -14.13 4.78
N PHE A 234 -13.10 -13.70 5.14
CA PHE A 234 -11.85 -14.13 4.51
C PHE A 234 -10.92 -14.75 5.54
N ASP A 235 -10.10 -15.69 5.12
CA ASP A 235 -8.89 -16.02 5.85
C ASP A 235 -7.90 -14.84 5.74
N TYR A 236 -7.14 -14.55 6.79
CA TYR A 236 -6.19 -13.43 6.73
C TYR A 236 -5.16 -13.59 5.61
N THR A 237 -4.86 -14.82 5.21
CA THR A 237 -3.93 -15.13 4.10
C THR A 237 -4.47 -14.75 2.73
N ASP A 238 -5.79 -14.57 2.58
CA ASP A 238 -6.40 -14.14 1.31
C ASP A 238 -6.04 -12.70 0.95
N PHE A 239 -5.59 -11.90 1.92
CA PHE A 239 -5.08 -10.55 1.73
C PHE A 239 -3.56 -10.53 1.48
N GLY A 240 -2.91 -11.66 1.59
CA GLY A 240 -1.47 -11.81 1.45
C GLY A 240 -1.07 -12.19 0.02
N TYR A 241 0.07 -11.65 -0.39
CA TYR A 241 0.71 -12.03 -1.63
C TYR A 241 2.22 -12.07 -1.45
N ARG A 242 2.89 -12.80 -2.33
CA ARG A 242 4.35 -12.80 -2.45
C ARG A 242 4.73 -12.08 -3.72
N ARG A 243 5.41 -10.95 -3.57
CA ARG A 243 5.95 -10.18 -4.69
C ARG A 243 7.26 -10.80 -5.12
N VAL A 244 7.26 -11.44 -6.28
CA VAL A 244 8.47 -12.01 -6.89
C VAL A 244 9.00 -11.06 -7.95
N LYS A 245 10.32 -11.02 -8.10
CA LYS A 245 10.96 -10.25 -9.15
C LYS A 245 11.19 -11.16 -10.35
N VAL A 246 10.69 -10.74 -11.49
CA VAL A 246 10.77 -11.47 -12.76
C VAL A 246 11.78 -10.76 -13.65
N LEU A 247 12.73 -11.53 -14.14
CA LEU A 247 13.80 -11.09 -15.04
C LEU A 247 13.61 -11.70 -16.39
N ARG A 248 14.04 -10.99 -17.42
CA ARG A 248 14.13 -11.52 -18.78
C ARG A 248 15.55 -11.37 -19.31
N PRO A 249 16.04 -12.37 -20.08
CA PRO A 249 17.36 -12.29 -20.69
C PRO A 249 17.49 -11.11 -21.64
N LEU A 250 18.65 -10.47 -21.62
CA LEU A 250 18.99 -9.42 -22.57
C LEU A 250 19.15 -10.03 -23.98
N ARG A 251 18.39 -9.53 -24.95
CA ARG A 251 18.42 -9.90 -26.35
C ARG A 251 18.59 -8.64 -27.19
N ILE A 252 19.75 -8.49 -27.78
CA ILE A 252 20.10 -7.29 -28.54
C ILE A 252 20.84 -7.65 -29.83
N ASP A 253 20.57 -6.87 -30.85
CA ASP A 253 21.47 -6.69 -32.00
C ASP A 253 22.30 -5.42 -31.76
N ILE A 254 23.43 -5.37 -32.43
CA ILE A 254 24.34 -4.22 -32.42
C ILE A 254 24.18 -3.47 -33.75
N GLN A 255 23.74 -2.23 -33.69
CA GLN A 255 23.52 -1.39 -34.86
C GLN A 255 24.32 -0.10 -34.77
N PHE A 256 25.03 0.21 -35.84
CA PHE A 256 25.89 1.37 -35.92
C PHE A 256 25.32 2.42 -36.88
N ASP A 257 25.16 3.63 -36.38
CA ASP A 257 24.80 4.80 -37.15
C ASP A 257 25.44 6.06 -36.55
N ALA A 258 25.31 7.19 -37.24
CA ALA A 258 25.94 8.45 -36.85
C ALA A 258 25.36 8.99 -35.52
N GLU A 259 24.06 8.83 -35.28
CA GLU A 259 23.38 9.33 -34.06
C GLU A 259 23.87 8.56 -32.84
N LYS A 260 23.93 7.23 -32.94
CA LYS A 260 24.44 6.36 -31.87
C LYS A 260 25.92 6.61 -31.59
N LEU A 261 26.70 6.86 -32.65
CA LEU A 261 28.11 7.23 -32.47
C LEU A 261 28.27 8.54 -31.70
N GLU A 262 27.48 9.54 -32.00
CA GLU A 262 27.51 10.81 -31.22
C GLU A 262 27.07 10.60 -29.77
N SER A 263 26.05 9.78 -29.53
CA SER A 263 25.65 9.35 -28.19
C SER A 263 26.77 8.64 -27.43
N PHE A 264 27.50 7.75 -28.11
CA PHE A 264 28.64 7.06 -27.54
C PHE A 264 29.79 8.01 -27.22
N LYS A 265 30.10 8.96 -28.10
CA LYS A 265 31.14 10.00 -27.90
C LYS A 265 30.83 10.86 -26.67
N ALA A 266 29.56 11.10 -26.35
CA ALA A 266 29.14 11.84 -25.15
C ALA A 266 29.30 11.02 -23.87
N SER A 267 29.58 9.73 -23.93
CA SER A 267 29.71 8.86 -22.76
C SER A 267 30.99 9.16 -21.96
N LYS A 268 30.88 9.04 -20.62
CA LYS A 268 32.04 9.20 -19.72
C LYS A 268 33.21 8.26 -20.06
N GLU A 269 32.90 7.06 -20.53
CA GLU A 269 33.90 6.04 -20.80
C GLU A 269 34.67 6.34 -22.09
N PHE A 270 34.02 6.90 -23.10
CA PHE A 270 34.67 7.40 -24.30
C PHE A 270 35.57 8.62 -23.97
N GLY A 271 35.10 9.54 -23.15
CA GLY A 271 35.88 10.71 -22.74
C GLY A 271 37.13 10.43 -21.89
N LYS A 272 37.31 9.17 -21.40
CA LYS A 272 38.56 8.74 -20.73
C LYS A 272 39.65 8.33 -21.67
N LEU A 273 39.37 8.12 -22.96
CA LEU A 273 40.34 7.76 -23.94
C LEU A 273 41.22 8.96 -24.32
N SER A 274 42.45 8.69 -24.79
CA SER A 274 43.26 9.71 -25.44
C SER A 274 42.62 10.22 -26.71
N ASP A 275 42.92 11.44 -27.16
CA ASP A 275 42.38 11.98 -28.41
C ASP A 275 42.72 11.09 -29.62
N THR A 276 43.89 10.46 -29.61
CA THR A 276 44.31 9.49 -30.66
C THR A 276 43.41 8.25 -30.64
N ASP A 277 43.12 7.69 -29.46
CA ASP A 277 42.25 6.52 -29.31
C ASP A 277 40.80 6.84 -29.65
N GLN A 278 40.31 8.01 -29.23
CA GLN A 278 38.97 8.48 -29.57
C GLN A 278 38.76 8.57 -31.08
N ASN A 279 39.72 9.13 -31.80
CA ASN A 279 39.66 9.24 -33.24
C ASN A 279 39.74 7.84 -33.92
N ALA A 280 40.67 6.99 -33.47
CA ALA A 280 40.81 5.65 -34.00
C ALA A 280 39.56 4.78 -33.80
N VAL A 281 38.94 4.83 -32.61
CA VAL A 281 37.69 4.12 -32.29
C VAL A 281 36.55 4.66 -33.14
N SER A 282 36.43 5.99 -33.28
CA SER A 282 35.36 6.61 -34.07
C SER A 282 35.42 6.16 -35.55
N VAL A 283 36.60 6.25 -36.16
CA VAL A 283 36.82 5.82 -37.54
C VAL A 283 36.49 4.32 -37.73
N TYR A 284 36.90 3.50 -36.77
CA TYR A 284 36.60 2.06 -36.84
C TYR A 284 35.10 1.79 -36.75
N ILE A 285 34.36 2.48 -35.89
CA ILE A 285 32.91 2.35 -35.76
C ILE A 285 32.17 2.87 -36.99
N GLU A 286 32.63 3.98 -37.59
CA GLU A 286 32.03 4.54 -38.82
C GLU A 286 32.09 3.55 -39.99
N GLN A 287 33.12 2.68 -40.03
CA GLN A 287 33.23 1.62 -41.06
C GLN A 287 32.17 0.53 -40.91
N GLN A 288 31.48 0.47 -39.76
CA GLN A 288 30.43 -0.52 -39.49
C GLN A 288 29.02 0.06 -39.73
N PHE A 289 28.86 1.28 -40.17
CA PHE A 289 27.57 1.90 -40.37
C PHE A 289 26.68 1.16 -41.38
N GLY A 290 25.39 1.09 -41.08
CA GLY A 290 24.37 0.48 -41.92
C GLY A 290 24.23 -1.05 -41.74
N GLU A 291 25.04 -1.68 -40.93
CA GLU A 291 24.94 -3.09 -40.64
C GLU A 291 24.36 -3.37 -39.26
N SER A 292 23.48 -4.38 -39.19
CA SER A 292 23.03 -4.96 -37.91
C SER A 292 23.79 -6.28 -37.71
N LYS A 293 24.36 -6.45 -36.53
CA LYS A 293 25.15 -7.62 -36.13
C LYS A 293 24.62 -8.19 -34.82
N ASP A 294 24.80 -9.51 -34.68
CA ASP A 294 24.48 -10.17 -33.41
C ASP A 294 25.51 -9.87 -32.31
N TYR A 295 25.14 -10.20 -31.08
CA TYR A 295 26.01 -10.00 -29.91
C TYR A 295 27.26 -10.91 -29.98
N ALA A 296 27.17 -12.07 -30.59
CA ALA A 296 28.32 -12.98 -30.75
C ALA A 296 29.40 -12.34 -31.65
N TRP A 297 29.02 -11.66 -32.72
CA TRP A 297 29.95 -10.89 -33.56
C TRP A 297 30.55 -9.72 -32.77
N PHE A 298 29.78 -9.02 -31.96
CA PHE A 298 30.28 -7.95 -31.09
C PHE A 298 31.40 -8.46 -30.17
N GLU A 299 31.20 -9.57 -29.48
CA GLU A 299 32.19 -10.19 -28.61
C GLU A 299 33.42 -10.73 -29.35
N SER A 300 33.19 -11.48 -30.41
CA SER A 300 34.26 -12.23 -31.12
C SER A 300 35.06 -11.38 -32.08
N THR A 301 34.45 -10.37 -32.67
CA THR A 301 35.02 -9.59 -33.76
C THR A 301 35.24 -8.12 -33.36
N LEU A 302 34.18 -7.38 -32.98
CA LEU A 302 34.32 -5.95 -32.71
C LEU A 302 35.29 -5.68 -31.57
N LEU A 303 35.07 -6.28 -30.39
CA LEU A 303 35.92 -6.03 -29.23
C LEU A 303 37.39 -6.40 -29.45
N LYS A 304 37.69 -7.37 -30.32
CA LYS A 304 39.04 -7.76 -30.62
C LYS A 304 39.71 -6.88 -31.68
N SER A 305 38.91 -6.25 -32.54
CA SER A 305 39.38 -5.41 -33.64
C SER A 305 39.42 -3.94 -33.32
N LEU A 306 38.81 -3.52 -32.18
CA LEU A 306 38.92 -2.15 -31.72
C LEU A 306 40.39 -1.77 -31.49
N PRO A 307 40.83 -0.59 -31.98
CA PRO A 307 42.23 -0.15 -31.90
C PRO A 307 42.60 0.33 -30.48
N LEU A 308 42.37 -0.52 -29.49
CA LEU A 308 42.63 -0.25 -28.08
C LEU A 308 43.45 -1.35 -27.45
N SER A 309 44.44 -1.00 -26.66
CA SER A 309 45.30 -1.98 -25.96
C SER A 309 44.56 -2.76 -24.88
N LYS A 310 43.52 -2.20 -24.31
CA LYS A 310 42.68 -2.81 -23.27
C LYS A 310 41.26 -2.25 -23.31
N ILE A 311 40.28 -3.12 -23.24
CA ILE A 311 38.85 -2.75 -23.13
C ILE A 311 38.39 -3.01 -21.69
N SER A 312 37.97 -1.95 -20.99
CA SER A 312 37.40 -2.07 -19.64
C SER A 312 35.96 -2.57 -19.72
N LYS A 313 35.49 -3.18 -18.62
CA LYS A 313 34.06 -3.55 -18.49
C LYS A 313 33.13 -2.32 -18.69
N GLY A 314 33.51 -1.16 -18.16
CA GLY A 314 32.73 0.07 -18.32
C GLY A 314 32.64 0.52 -19.78
N PHE A 315 33.73 0.45 -20.52
CA PHE A 315 33.77 0.77 -21.95
C PHE A 315 32.88 -0.17 -22.77
N LYS A 316 33.00 -1.49 -22.51
CA LYS A 316 32.13 -2.49 -23.15
C LYS A 316 30.65 -2.20 -22.88
N ASN A 317 30.27 -1.89 -21.62
CA ASN A 317 28.90 -1.53 -21.28
C ASN A 317 28.44 -0.25 -22.00
N ALA A 318 29.32 0.74 -22.15
CA ALA A 318 29.03 1.97 -22.88
C ALA A 318 28.75 1.70 -24.38
N LEU A 319 29.51 0.80 -24.98
CA LEU A 319 29.24 0.34 -26.36
C LEU A 319 27.87 -0.35 -26.48
N ILE A 320 27.58 -1.27 -25.58
CA ILE A 320 26.27 -1.96 -25.54
C ILE A 320 25.14 -0.97 -25.38
N SER A 321 25.28 -0.02 -24.44
CA SER A 321 24.27 1.00 -24.19
C SER A 321 24.03 1.93 -25.38
N ALA A 322 25.06 2.24 -26.15
CA ALA A 322 24.94 3.14 -27.30
C ALA A 322 24.46 2.45 -28.57
N PHE A 323 24.95 1.26 -28.84
CA PHE A 323 24.74 0.55 -30.11
C PHE A 323 23.81 -0.65 -30.02
N GLY A 324 23.47 -1.11 -28.80
CA GLY A 324 22.53 -2.19 -28.60
C GLY A 324 21.09 -1.76 -28.94
N VAL A 325 20.40 -2.61 -29.70
CA VAL A 325 18.98 -2.45 -30.03
C VAL A 325 18.27 -3.71 -29.62
N GLN A 326 17.23 -3.60 -28.80
CA GLN A 326 16.44 -4.75 -28.38
C GLN A 326 15.88 -5.49 -29.59
N ASN A 327 16.11 -6.81 -29.64
CA ASN A 327 15.56 -7.70 -30.62
C ASN A 327 15.08 -8.99 -29.92
N PRO A 328 13.77 -9.22 -29.78
CA PRO A 328 13.22 -10.41 -29.12
C PRO A 328 13.67 -11.74 -29.75
N ASP A 329 13.99 -11.72 -31.03
CA ASP A 329 14.40 -12.90 -31.80
C ASP A 329 15.93 -13.16 -31.76
N ALA A 330 16.70 -12.21 -31.17
CA ALA A 330 18.14 -12.38 -31.04
C ALA A 330 18.50 -13.46 -30.01
N GLU A 331 19.68 -14.03 -30.12
CA GLU A 331 20.24 -14.90 -29.09
C GLU A 331 20.45 -14.13 -27.76
N THR A 332 20.38 -14.86 -26.67
CA THR A 332 20.62 -14.28 -25.34
C THR A 332 22.04 -13.82 -25.16
N VAL A 333 22.24 -12.62 -24.65
CA VAL A 333 23.55 -12.11 -24.32
C VAL A 333 24.13 -12.87 -23.13
N SER A 334 25.29 -13.50 -23.31
CA SER A 334 26.04 -14.17 -22.24
C SER A 334 27.41 -13.55 -22.08
N ILE A 335 27.82 -13.26 -20.83
CA ILE A 335 29.14 -12.75 -20.50
C ILE A 335 29.84 -13.74 -19.55
N ASN A 336 30.96 -14.28 -19.92
CA ASN A 336 31.69 -15.29 -19.16
C ASN A 336 30.85 -16.55 -18.81
N GLY A 337 29.91 -16.91 -19.69
CA GLY A 337 29.00 -18.05 -19.47
C GLY A 337 27.77 -17.75 -18.63
N GLU A 338 27.60 -16.51 -18.14
CA GLU A 338 26.41 -16.07 -17.39
C GLU A 338 25.50 -15.27 -18.32
N VAL A 339 24.23 -15.65 -18.40
CA VAL A 339 23.20 -14.92 -19.13
C VAL A 339 22.99 -13.56 -18.48
N GLN A 340 23.07 -12.52 -19.29
CA GLN A 340 22.76 -11.16 -18.82
C GLN A 340 21.27 -10.91 -18.85
N MET A 341 20.77 -10.28 -17.77
CA MET A 341 19.36 -9.91 -17.69
C MET A 341 19.16 -8.47 -18.16
N ASP A 342 18.04 -8.22 -18.82
CA ASP A 342 17.64 -6.90 -19.25
C ASP A 342 17.01 -6.14 -18.07
N SER A 343 17.63 -5.03 -17.68
CA SER A 343 17.12 -4.20 -16.59
C SER A 343 15.79 -3.52 -16.94
N ASP A 344 15.57 -3.23 -18.21
CA ASP A 344 14.39 -2.52 -18.69
C ASP A 344 13.16 -3.43 -18.79
N LEU A 345 13.40 -4.75 -18.85
CA LEU A 345 12.37 -5.80 -18.84
C LEU A 345 12.20 -6.46 -17.46
N THR A 346 12.75 -5.85 -16.42
CA THR A 346 12.51 -6.31 -15.05
C THR A 346 11.08 -5.96 -14.63
N ASP A 347 10.33 -6.95 -14.18
CA ASP A 347 8.95 -6.79 -13.70
C ASP A 347 8.75 -7.48 -12.35
N TYR A 348 7.58 -7.28 -11.77
CA TYR A 348 7.22 -7.85 -10.47
C TYR A 348 5.82 -8.45 -10.53
N GLU A 349 5.71 -9.72 -10.10
CA GLU A 349 4.44 -10.41 -9.97
C GLU A 349 4.01 -10.53 -8.50
N ASN A 350 2.75 -10.23 -8.22
CA ASN A 350 2.15 -10.38 -6.91
C ASN A 350 1.35 -11.69 -6.87
N ILE A 351 1.97 -12.74 -6.39
CA ILE A 351 1.41 -14.09 -6.35
C ILE A 351 0.66 -14.28 -5.03
N PRO A 352 -0.63 -14.62 -5.02
CA PRO A 352 -1.37 -14.91 -3.78
C PRO A 352 -0.67 -15.95 -2.91
N LEU A 353 -0.66 -15.76 -1.59
CA LEU A 353 0.04 -16.68 -0.67
C LEU A 353 -0.48 -18.12 -0.69
N ASN A 354 -1.70 -18.34 -1.13
CA ASN A 354 -2.33 -19.65 -1.28
C ASN A 354 -2.00 -20.33 -2.62
N GLN A 355 -1.13 -19.74 -3.47
CA GLN A 355 -0.72 -20.29 -4.76
C GLN A 355 0.78 -20.64 -4.77
N ASP A 356 1.11 -21.73 -5.47
CA ASP A 356 2.50 -22.09 -5.72
C ASP A 356 3.12 -21.16 -6.78
N ILE A 357 4.32 -20.66 -6.49
CA ILE A 357 5.02 -19.71 -7.36
C ILE A 357 5.27 -20.30 -8.76
N THR A 358 5.73 -21.56 -8.82
CA THR A 358 6.07 -22.21 -10.09
C THR A 358 4.82 -22.45 -10.94
N ALA A 359 3.74 -22.89 -10.31
CA ALA A 359 2.46 -23.09 -10.99
C ALA A 359 1.88 -21.76 -11.50
N TYR A 360 1.98 -20.68 -10.72
CA TYR A 360 1.56 -19.35 -11.14
C TYR A 360 2.37 -18.87 -12.35
N MET A 361 3.70 -18.95 -12.28
CA MET A 361 4.57 -18.57 -13.39
C MET A 361 4.24 -19.34 -14.67
N ALA A 362 4.04 -20.63 -14.58
CA ALA A 362 3.71 -21.47 -15.76
C ALA A 362 2.36 -21.10 -16.38
N LYS A 363 1.39 -20.67 -15.58
CA LYS A 363 0.04 -20.36 -16.04
C LYS A 363 -0.12 -18.92 -16.51
N GLU A 364 0.43 -17.96 -15.77
CA GLU A 364 0.11 -16.54 -15.95
C GLU A 364 1.25 -15.75 -16.62
N VAL A 365 2.53 -16.16 -16.46
CA VAL A 365 3.68 -15.40 -16.95
C VAL A 365 4.30 -16.01 -18.21
N LEU A 366 4.66 -17.30 -18.16
CA LEU A 366 5.39 -17.95 -19.25
C LEU A 366 4.63 -18.01 -20.58
N PRO A 367 3.29 -18.05 -20.67
CA PRO A 367 2.58 -17.93 -21.93
C PRO A 367 2.79 -16.61 -22.66
N HIS A 368 3.11 -15.52 -21.91
CA HIS A 368 3.34 -14.17 -22.43
C HIS A 368 4.81 -13.80 -22.52
N ALA A 369 5.64 -14.40 -21.67
CA ALA A 369 7.08 -14.19 -21.57
C ALA A 369 7.79 -15.55 -21.36
N PRO A 370 7.96 -16.37 -22.42
CA PRO A 370 8.47 -17.75 -22.29
C PRO A 370 9.89 -17.84 -21.71
N ASP A 371 10.66 -16.78 -21.80
CA ASP A 371 12.05 -16.66 -21.32
C ASP A 371 12.15 -15.99 -19.93
N ALA A 372 11.03 -15.70 -19.29
CA ALA A 372 11.01 -15.10 -17.97
C ALA A 372 11.54 -16.05 -16.90
N VAL A 373 12.36 -15.54 -16.01
CA VAL A 373 12.92 -16.27 -14.86
C VAL A 373 12.74 -15.49 -13.58
N ILE A 374 12.60 -16.20 -12.46
CA ILE A 374 12.49 -15.57 -11.14
C ILE A 374 13.88 -15.22 -10.62
N ASP A 375 14.03 -13.98 -10.10
CA ASP A 375 15.21 -13.59 -9.35
C ASP A 375 15.21 -14.24 -7.97
N THR A 376 15.93 -15.33 -7.81
CA THR A 376 16.03 -16.07 -6.54
C THR A 376 16.81 -15.33 -5.45
N SER A 377 17.50 -14.24 -5.79
CA SER A 377 18.19 -13.39 -4.83
C SER A 377 17.26 -12.38 -4.13
N TYR A 378 16.08 -12.13 -4.73
CA TYR A 378 15.06 -11.26 -4.16
C TYR A 378 14.22 -12.03 -3.14
N THR A 379 14.58 -11.94 -1.86
CA THR A 379 14.02 -12.75 -0.77
C THR A 379 13.37 -11.89 0.31
N ASP A 380 12.41 -12.47 1.03
CA ASP A 380 11.79 -11.86 2.21
C ASP A 380 12.73 -11.92 3.42
N ALA A 381 12.92 -10.79 4.10
CA ALA A 381 13.82 -10.69 5.23
C ALA A 381 13.38 -11.47 6.48
N LYS A 382 12.08 -11.82 6.58
CA LYS A 382 11.53 -12.51 7.76
C LYS A 382 11.51 -14.03 7.60
N ASP A 383 11.15 -14.53 6.41
CA ASP A 383 11.03 -15.97 6.15
C ASP A 383 12.18 -16.54 5.29
N GLY A 384 13.00 -15.68 4.68
CA GLY A 384 14.14 -16.06 3.84
C GLY A 384 13.75 -16.69 2.50
N GLN A 385 12.48 -16.79 2.17
CA GLN A 385 12.01 -17.37 0.91
C GLN A 385 12.08 -16.36 -0.23
N VAL A 386 12.09 -16.89 -1.47
CA VAL A 386 12.09 -16.06 -2.69
C VAL A 386 10.82 -15.22 -2.78
N GLY A 387 11.00 -13.95 -3.11
CA GLY A 387 9.93 -12.95 -3.14
C GLY A 387 9.61 -12.38 -1.76
N VAL A 388 9.09 -11.15 -1.71
CA VAL A 388 8.77 -10.42 -0.48
C VAL A 388 7.28 -10.50 -0.19
N VAL A 389 6.91 -10.88 1.03
CA VAL A 389 5.52 -10.96 1.46
C VAL A 389 4.94 -9.56 1.64
N GLY A 390 3.75 -9.36 1.11
CA GLY A 390 2.96 -8.14 1.24
C GLY A 390 1.52 -8.46 1.60
N TYR A 391 0.84 -7.49 2.19
CA TYR A 391 -0.59 -7.58 2.48
C TYR A 391 -1.31 -6.34 1.99
N GLU A 392 -2.43 -6.53 1.31
CA GLU A 392 -3.34 -5.45 0.94
C GLU A 392 -4.79 -5.92 1.01
N ILE A 393 -5.68 -5.01 1.39
CA ILE A 393 -7.10 -5.31 1.54
C ILE A 393 -7.86 -4.50 0.49
N ASN A 394 -8.07 -5.09 -0.67
CA ASN A 394 -8.79 -4.49 -1.80
C ASN A 394 -10.30 -4.48 -1.55
N PHE A 395 -10.74 -3.75 -0.50
CA PHE A 395 -12.11 -3.76 0.01
C PHE A 395 -13.16 -3.63 -1.10
N ASN A 396 -13.01 -2.64 -1.97
CA ASN A 396 -13.98 -2.36 -3.03
C ASN A 396 -14.11 -3.51 -4.02
N ARG A 397 -13.04 -4.25 -4.29
CA ARG A 397 -13.04 -5.39 -5.21
C ARG A 397 -14.00 -6.50 -4.77
N TYR A 398 -14.14 -6.71 -3.46
CA TYR A 398 -14.96 -7.79 -2.92
C TYR A 398 -16.47 -7.50 -2.93
N PHE A 399 -16.82 -6.21 -3.00
CA PHE A 399 -18.23 -5.76 -3.06
C PHE A 399 -18.61 -5.16 -4.41
N TYR A 400 -17.67 -5.12 -5.36
CA TYR A 400 -17.93 -4.61 -6.69
C TYR A 400 -18.88 -5.56 -7.43
N VAL A 401 -20.04 -5.03 -7.85
CA VAL A 401 -20.98 -5.70 -8.75
C VAL A 401 -20.86 -5.00 -10.11
N PHE A 402 -20.49 -5.75 -11.13
CA PHE A 402 -20.44 -5.21 -12.48
C PHE A 402 -21.86 -4.92 -12.95
N GLU A 403 -22.18 -3.65 -13.15
CA GLU A 403 -23.42 -3.23 -13.84
C GLU A 403 -23.06 -2.93 -15.29
N GLN A 404 -23.75 -3.61 -16.21
CA GLN A 404 -23.54 -3.36 -17.63
C GLN A 404 -23.96 -1.92 -17.94
N PRO A 405 -23.08 -1.09 -18.56
CA PRO A 405 -23.43 0.27 -18.93
C PRO A 405 -24.65 0.27 -19.85
N ARG A 406 -25.59 1.17 -19.58
CA ARG A 406 -26.76 1.38 -20.45
C ARG A 406 -26.30 1.77 -21.86
N HIS A 407 -27.06 1.30 -22.87
CA HIS A 407 -26.71 1.62 -24.25
C HIS A 407 -26.78 3.14 -24.47
N PRO A 408 -25.80 3.75 -25.18
CA PRO A 408 -25.79 5.21 -25.41
C PRO A 408 -27.11 5.77 -26.00
N ASN A 409 -27.79 4.98 -26.84
CA ASN A 409 -29.07 5.38 -27.42
C ASN A 409 -30.21 5.49 -26.39
N GLU A 410 -30.23 4.65 -25.35
CA GLU A 410 -31.19 4.73 -24.25
C GLU A 410 -30.97 6.00 -23.42
N ILE A 411 -29.71 6.29 -23.11
CA ILE A 411 -29.33 7.51 -22.38
C ILE A 411 -29.71 8.76 -23.19
N MET A 412 -29.42 8.77 -24.48
CA MET A 412 -29.79 9.87 -25.38
C MET A 412 -31.31 10.07 -25.52
N ALA A 413 -32.10 8.98 -25.53
CA ALA A 413 -33.56 9.06 -25.55
C ALA A 413 -34.08 9.71 -24.25
N GLU A 414 -33.60 9.29 -23.09
CA GLU A 414 -33.97 9.83 -21.78
C GLU A 414 -33.56 11.32 -21.65
N ILE A 415 -32.36 11.69 -22.11
CA ILE A 415 -31.94 13.11 -22.14
C ILE A 415 -32.87 13.96 -22.98
N LYS A 416 -33.33 13.47 -24.16
CA LYS A 416 -34.28 14.20 -25.00
C LYS A 416 -35.65 14.36 -24.35
N GLU A 417 -36.14 13.32 -23.70
CA GLU A 417 -37.41 13.33 -22.96
C GLU A 417 -37.37 14.32 -21.80
N LEU A 418 -36.35 14.24 -20.94
CA LEU A 418 -36.15 15.20 -19.85
C LEU A 418 -35.95 16.63 -20.33
N SER A 419 -35.25 16.83 -21.46
CA SER A 419 -35.06 18.17 -22.05
C SER A 419 -36.38 18.75 -22.54
N ALA A 420 -37.26 17.91 -23.12
CA ALA A 420 -38.60 18.35 -23.55
C ALA A 420 -39.48 18.69 -22.35
N GLU A 421 -39.44 17.89 -21.26
CA GLU A 421 -40.19 18.17 -20.04
C GLU A 421 -39.73 19.49 -19.38
N VAL A 422 -38.43 19.71 -19.27
CA VAL A 422 -37.87 20.99 -18.78
C VAL A 422 -38.33 22.17 -19.64
N ALA A 423 -38.32 22.04 -20.96
CA ALA A 423 -38.77 23.10 -21.88
C ALA A 423 -40.26 23.40 -21.71
N GLN A 424 -41.10 22.38 -21.50
CA GLN A 424 -42.52 22.54 -21.20
C GLN A 424 -42.74 23.29 -19.88
N LEU A 425 -42.07 22.88 -18.79
CA LEU A 425 -42.16 23.52 -17.48
C LEU A 425 -41.70 24.98 -17.49
N LEU A 426 -40.67 25.29 -18.27
CA LEU A 426 -40.20 26.67 -18.45
C LEU A 426 -41.13 27.50 -19.34
N GLY A 427 -41.92 26.89 -20.26
CA GLY A 427 -42.91 27.56 -21.09
C GLY A 427 -44.23 27.82 -20.40
N GLU A 428 -44.47 27.24 -19.21
CA GLU A 428 -45.66 27.45 -18.38
C GLU A 428 -45.44 28.55 -17.31
N VAL A 429 -44.23 29.15 -17.23
CA VAL A 429 -43.86 30.28 -16.38
C VAL A 429 -43.75 31.54 -17.23
#